data_bc91935a441376107ae51c2d9ad84758
#
_entry.id   bc91935a441376107ae51c2d9ad84758
#
_cell.length_a   1.000
_cell.length_b   1.000
_cell.length_c   1.000
_cell.angle_alpha   90.00
_cell.angle_beta   90.00
_cell.angle_gamma   90.00
#
_symmetry.space_group_name_H-M   'P 1'
#
loop_
_entity.id
_entity.type
_entity.pdbx_description
1 polymer ?
#
loop_
_entity_poly.entity_id
_entity_poly.type
_entity_poly.pdbx_seq_one_letter_code
_entity_poly.pdbx_strand_id
1 'polypeptide(L)'
;MGIKYEMKTEKPEKMGNKEAQELKNIVLAPYMQLATGLIGKARHAGGNMFRHQMDTLAILIDYGYIDSVLLKASVVHDTVEDIKDFDRNLILNADDEGEEVLNLVLEVTRGENETKKEFLQRILDKGCQKAKILKCADRISNMISLGYVTDPHFIERYCDETEFFLLPMALEIDFNMYHELINLIMTRRRYLEDGGYFDNRHKESDSDKK
;
A
#
# COMPACT_ATOMS: atom_id res chain seq x y z
N MET A 1 25.27 17.15 20.99
CA MET A 1 24.16 17.02 21.96
C MET A 1 23.12 16.12 21.31
N GLY A 2 23.18 14.81 21.59
CA GLY A 2 22.29 13.82 20.96
C GLY A 2 20.93 13.83 21.66
N ILE A 3 19.88 14.11 20.91
CA ILE A 3 18.51 13.97 21.38
C ILE A 3 18.20 12.47 21.38
N LYS A 4 18.16 11.86 22.57
CA LYS A 4 17.64 10.51 22.76
C LYS A 4 16.11 10.59 22.68
N TYR A 5 15.54 10.18 21.55
CA TYR A 5 14.12 9.87 21.50
C TYR A 5 13.89 8.53 22.21
N GLU A 6 13.34 8.57 23.42
CA GLU A 6 12.73 7.38 24.03
C GLU A 6 11.45 7.07 23.24
N MET A 7 11.54 6.08 22.36
CA MET A 7 10.35 5.50 21.73
C MET A 7 9.55 4.74 22.80
N LYS A 8 8.47 5.34 23.27
CA LYS A 8 7.43 4.58 23.93
C LYS A 8 6.75 3.73 22.84
N THR A 9 7.12 2.48 22.74
CA THR A 9 6.35 1.49 21.99
C THR A 9 5.08 1.20 22.81
N GLU A 10 4.04 1.98 22.60
CA GLU A 10 2.71 1.60 23.06
C GLU A 10 2.34 0.34 22.28
N LYS A 11 2.00 -0.73 23.02
CA LYS A 11 1.47 -1.94 22.38
C LYS A 11 0.20 -1.53 21.64
N PRO A 12 -0.01 -2.02 20.40
CA PRO A 12 -1.26 -1.76 19.70
C PRO A 12 -2.41 -2.14 20.63
N GLU A 13 -3.31 -1.19 20.85
CA GLU A 13 -4.52 -1.46 21.60
C GLU A 13 -5.27 -2.59 20.90
N LYS A 14 -5.71 -3.58 21.66
CA LYS A 14 -6.53 -4.67 21.11
C LYS A 14 -7.78 -4.04 20.49
N MET A 15 -8.09 -4.40 19.24
CA MET A 15 -9.35 -4.03 18.59
C MET A 15 -10.52 -4.15 19.59
N GLY A 16 -11.24 -3.05 19.78
CA GLY A 16 -12.37 -3.00 20.71
C GLY A 16 -13.51 -3.90 20.25
N ASN A 17 -14.36 -4.32 21.20
CA ASN A 17 -15.53 -5.16 20.87
C ASN A 17 -16.45 -4.51 19.82
N LYS A 18 -16.55 -3.18 19.81
CA LYS A 18 -17.36 -2.41 18.83
C LYS A 18 -16.76 -2.52 17.44
N GLU A 19 -15.49 -2.23 17.29
CA GLU A 19 -14.75 -2.32 16.02
C GLU A 19 -14.77 -3.73 15.45
N ALA A 20 -14.57 -4.75 16.29
CA ALA A 20 -14.67 -6.13 15.89
C ALA A 20 -16.08 -6.51 15.40
N GLN A 21 -17.12 -5.91 15.97
CA GLN A 21 -18.50 -6.14 15.54
C GLN A 21 -18.79 -5.38 14.22
N GLU A 22 -18.29 -4.15 14.07
CA GLU A 22 -18.40 -3.39 12.82
C GLU A 22 -17.72 -4.12 11.67
N LEU A 23 -16.48 -4.61 11.88
CA LEU A 23 -15.75 -5.40 10.87
C LEU A 23 -16.53 -6.67 10.43
N LYS A 24 -17.18 -7.38 11.35
CA LYS A 24 -17.99 -8.56 11.03
C LYS A 24 -19.20 -8.25 10.16
N ASN A 25 -19.70 -7.02 10.18
CA ASN A 25 -20.87 -6.60 9.44
C ASN A 25 -20.49 -6.13 8.01
N ILE A 26 -19.21 -5.89 7.73
CA ILE A 26 -18.74 -5.44 6.41
C ILE A 26 -18.71 -6.62 5.45
N VAL A 27 -19.47 -6.53 4.36
CA VAL A 27 -19.54 -7.56 3.33
C VAL A 27 -18.53 -7.26 2.22
N LEU A 28 -17.40 -7.98 2.25
CA LEU A 28 -16.31 -7.82 1.27
C LEU A 28 -16.41 -8.78 0.07
N ALA A 29 -17.23 -9.82 0.15
CA ALA A 29 -17.27 -10.91 -0.83
C ALA A 29 -17.50 -10.45 -2.28
N PRO A 30 -18.42 -9.52 -2.61
CA PRO A 30 -18.61 -9.04 -3.99
C PRO A 30 -17.33 -8.37 -4.53
N TYR A 31 -16.67 -7.54 -3.73
CA TYR A 31 -15.44 -6.83 -4.10
C TYR A 31 -14.25 -7.79 -4.25
N MET A 32 -14.11 -8.77 -3.35
CA MET A 32 -13.11 -9.83 -3.48
C MET A 32 -13.28 -10.62 -4.78
N GLN A 33 -14.53 -10.91 -5.19
CA GLN A 33 -14.81 -11.57 -6.46
C GLN A 33 -14.35 -10.72 -7.64
N LEU A 34 -14.59 -9.41 -7.65
CA LEU A 34 -14.09 -8.51 -8.69
C LEU A 34 -12.56 -8.48 -8.74
N ALA A 35 -11.90 -8.42 -7.56
CA ALA A 35 -10.45 -8.42 -7.45
C ALA A 35 -9.80 -9.71 -7.97
N THR A 36 -10.52 -10.84 -8.10
CA THR A 36 -9.96 -12.09 -8.65
C THR A 36 -9.44 -11.93 -10.08
N GLY A 37 -9.93 -10.93 -10.84
CA GLY A 37 -9.37 -10.57 -12.14
C GLY A 37 -7.89 -10.18 -12.11
N LEU A 38 -7.36 -9.82 -10.93
CA LEU A 38 -5.95 -9.46 -10.70
C LEU A 38 -5.04 -10.65 -10.39
N ILE A 39 -5.57 -11.88 -10.21
CA ILE A 39 -4.79 -13.08 -9.86
C ILE A 39 -3.71 -13.36 -10.92
N GLY A 40 -4.04 -13.20 -12.20
CA GLY A 40 -3.12 -13.43 -13.31
C GLY A 40 -2.08 -12.34 -13.52
N LYS A 41 -2.19 -11.20 -12.84
CA LYS A 41 -1.27 -10.07 -12.99
C LYS A 41 -0.12 -10.15 -12.00
N ALA A 42 1.08 -10.49 -12.50
CA ALA A 42 2.30 -10.53 -11.72
C ALA A 42 2.75 -9.12 -11.29
N ARG A 43 3.34 -9.02 -10.09
CA ARG A 43 3.99 -7.80 -9.58
C ARG A 43 5.50 -7.83 -9.81
N HIS A 44 6.10 -6.66 -10.02
CA HIS A 44 7.55 -6.52 -10.10
C HIS A 44 8.26 -7.00 -8.81
N ALA A 45 7.65 -6.80 -7.67
CA ALA A 45 8.15 -7.22 -6.35
C ALA A 45 7.79 -8.68 -5.99
N GLY A 46 7.30 -9.49 -6.95
CA GLY A 46 6.85 -10.86 -6.74
C GLY A 46 5.40 -10.96 -6.24
N GLY A 47 4.83 -12.15 -6.37
CA GLY A 47 3.40 -12.39 -6.15
C GLY A 47 2.52 -11.83 -7.27
N ASN A 48 1.24 -11.61 -6.97
CA ASN A 48 0.27 -11.04 -7.90
C ASN A 48 -0.49 -9.85 -7.31
N MET A 49 -1.20 -9.11 -8.16
CA MET A 49 -1.93 -7.92 -7.75
C MET A 49 -3.11 -8.24 -6.81
N PHE A 50 -3.75 -9.39 -6.92
CA PHE A 50 -4.81 -9.80 -6.00
C PHE A 50 -4.30 -9.89 -4.56
N ARG A 51 -3.11 -10.52 -4.33
CA ARG A 51 -2.51 -10.58 -2.99
C ARG A 51 -2.20 -9.19 -2.45
N HIS A 52 -1.74 -8.28 -3.31
CA HIS A 52 -1.49 -6.89 -2.91
C HIS A 52 -2.76 -6.19 -2.39
N GLN A 53 -3.93 -6.40 -3.04
CA GLN A 53 -5.18 -5.86 -2.54
C GLN A 53 -5.50 -6.38 -1.13
N MET A 54 -5.28 -7.68 -0.89
CA MET A 54 -5.50 -8.29 0.43
C MET A 54 -4.50 -7.79 1.47
N ASP A 55 -3.24 -7.56 1.09
CA ASP A 55 -2.23 -6.97 1.96
C ASP A 55 -2.63 -5.53 2.35
N THR A 56 -3.12 -4.72 1.42
CA THR A 56 -3.61 -3.36 1.68
C THR A 56 -4.83 -3.36 2.61
N LEU A 57 -5.78 -4.26 2.41
CA LEU A 57 -6.92 -4.48 3.30
C LEU A 57 -6.45 -4.83 4.72
N ALA A 58 -5.53 -5.78 4.85
CA ALA A 58 -4.99 -6.22 6.14
C ALA A 58 -4.30 -5.07 6.90
N ILE A 59 -3.52 -4.25 6.19
CA ILE A 59 -2.86 -3.06 6.76
C ILE A 59 -3.91 -2.08 7.31
N LEU A 60 -4.98 -1.77 6.57
CA LEU A 60 -6.03 -0.88 7.05
C LEU A 60 -6.68 -1.40 8.33
N ILE A 61 -6.99 -2.69 8.38
CA ILE A 61 -7.57 -3.34 9.58
C ILE A 61 -6.60 -3.30 10.77
N ASP A 62 -5.31 -3.54 10.54
CA ASP A 62 -4.26 -3.51 11.57
C ASP A 62 -4.10 -2.11 12.17
N TYR A 63 -4.28 -1.07 11.35
CA TYR A 63 -4.31 0.33 11.81
C TYR A 63 -5.66 0.78 12.40
N GLY A 64 -6.65 -0.12 12.52
CA GLY A 64 -7.96 0.17 13.12
C GLY A 64 -8.92 0.96 12.22
N TYR A 65 -8.64 1.09 10.93
CA TYR A 65 -9.53 1.74 9.97
C TYR A 65 -10.68 0.81 9.56
N ILE A 66 -11.74 0.77 10.38
CA ILE A 66 -12.92 -0.07 10.18
C ILE A 66 -14.05 0.75 9.54
N ASP A 67 -13.84 1.21 8.32
CA ASP A 67 -14.82 1.93 7.51
C ASP A 67 -15.20 1.06 6.30
N SER A 68 -16.51 0.84 6.09
CA SER A 68 -17.01 -0.08 5.07
C SER A 68 -16.56 0.30 3.66
N VAL A 69 -16.72 1.57 3.29
CA VAL A 69 -16.33 2.07 1.95
C VAL A 69 -14.83 1.97 1.74
N LEU A 70 -14.03 2.35 2.76
CA LEU A 70 -12.57 2.30 2.69
C LEU A 70 -12.06 0.86 2.52
N LEU A 71 -12.57 -0.09 3.31
CA LEU A 71 -12.17 -1.50 3.23
C LEU A 71 -12.60 -2.14 1.90
N LYS A 72 -13.80 -1.84 1.40
CA LYS A 72 -14.25 -2.29 0.08
C LYS A 72 -13.38 -1.71 -1.04
N ALA A 73 -13.10 -0.41 -0.99
CA ALA A 73 -12.23 0.25 -1.95
C ALA A 73 -10.82 -0.34 -1.95
N SER A 74 -10.25 -0.67 -0.79
CA SER A 74 -8.92 -1.28 -0.70
C SER A 74 -8.81 -2.61 -1.44
N VAL A 75 -9.89 -3.38 -1.48
CA VAL A 75 -9.95 -4.69 -2.17
C VAL A 75 -9.93 -4.55 -3.69
N VAL A 76 -10.40 -3.42 -4.24
CA VAL A 76 -10.56 -3.22 -5.69
C VAL A 76 -9.83 -2.00 -6.25
N HIS A 77 -8.96 -1.34 -5.44
CA HIS A 77 -8.37 -0.04 -5.80
C HIS A 77 -7.57 -0.04 -7.11
N ASP A 78 -6.93 -1.15 -7.46
CA ASP A 78 -6.16 -1.27 -8.70
C ASP A 78 -6.95 -1.93 -9.86
N THR A 79 -8.19 -2.39 -9.64
CA THR A 79 -8.94 -3.11 -10.69
C THR A 79 -9.18 -2.24 -11.91
N VAL A 80 -9.49 -0.95 -11.72
CA VAL A 80 -9.78 0.01 -12.79
C VAL A 80 -8.51 0.33 -13.61
N GLU A 81 -7.34 0.39 -12.96
CA GLU A 81 -6.07 0.69 -13.63
C GLU A 81 -5.47 -0.57 -14.29
N ASP A 82 -5.62 -1.72 -13.67
CA ASP A 82 -4.83 -2.91 -13.94
C ASP A 82 -5.56 -4.00 -14.72
N ILE A 83 -6.89 -4.00 -14.75
CA ILE A 83 -7.66 -4.92 -15.57
C ILE A 83 -8.06 -4.21 -16.86
N LYS A 84 -7.63 -4.76 -18.01
CA LYS A 84 -7.96 -4.21 -19.31
C LYS A 84 -9.48 -4.19 -19.52
N ASP A 85 -10.00 -3.07 -19.96
CA ASP A 85 -11.43 -2.86 -20.27
C ASP A 85 -12.38 -3.19 -19.08
N PHE A 86 -11.91 -2.92 -17.84
CA PHE A 86 -12.69 -3.18 -16.63
C PHE A 86 -13.99 -2.36 -16.64
N ASP A 87 -15.11 -3.07 -16.49
CA ASP A 87 -16.43 -2.41 -16.39
C ASP A 87 -16.64 -1.86 -14.98
N ARG A 88 -16.57 -0.55 -14.84
CA ARG A 88 -16.77 0.18 -13.56
C ARG A 88 -18.17 -0.03 -12.97
N ASN A 89 -19.18 -0.39 -13.81
CA ASN A 89 -20.52 -0.71 -13.32
C ASN A 89 -20.51 -1.94 -12.42
N LEU A 90 -19.53 -2.82 -12.50
CA LEU A 90 -19.38 -3.96 -11.60
C LEU A 90 -19.13 -3.52 -10.14
N ILE A 91 -18.36 -2.44 -9.93
CA ILE A 91 -18.20 -1.85 -8.59
C ILE A 91 -19.47 -1.09 -8.21
N LEU A 92 -19.98 -0.25 -9.12
CA LEU A 92 -21.17 0.57 -8.88
C LEU A 92 -22.38 -0.24 -8.42
N ASN A 93 -22.56 -1.44 -8.97
CA ASN A 93 -23.71 -2.31 -8.70
C ASN A 93 -23.38 -3.47 -7.72
N ALA A 94 -22.24 -3.43 -7.04
CA ALA A 94 -21.83 -4.50 -6.13
C ALA A 94 -22.71 -4.56 -4.86
N ASP A 95 -23.05 -3.40 -4.31
CA ASP A 95 -23.97 -3.22 -3.18
C ASP A 95 -24.43 -1.75 -3.07
N ASP A 96 -25.15 -1.41 -1.98
CA ASP A 96 -25.70 -0.07 -1.75
C ASP A 96 -24.62 1.02 -1.59
N GLU A 97 -23.36 0.67 -1.27
CA GLU A 97 -22.22 1.59 -1.14
C GLU A 97 -21.35 1.63 -2.41
N GLY A 98 -21.75 0.94 -3.48
CA GLY A 98 -20.95 0.79 -4.71
C GLY A 98 -20.55 2.12 -5.36
N GLU A 99 -21.40 3.14 -5.31
CA GLU A 99 -21.11 4.47 -5.84
C GLU A 99 -19.99 5.15 -5.02
N GLU A 100 -20.07 5.11 -3.69
CA GLU A 100 -19.06 5.70 -2.81
C GLU A 100 -17.71 4.97 -2.94
N VAL A 101 -17.75 3.64 -3.05
CA VAL A 101 -16.56 2.81 -3.29
C VAL A 101 -15.92 3.15 -4.63
N LEU A 102 -16.70 3.24 -5.71
CA LEU A 102 -16.19 3.59 -7.03
C LEU A 102 -15.57 4.99 -7.05
N ASN A 103 -16.20 5.97 -6.41
CA ASN A 103 -15.68 7.32 -6.31
C ASN A 103 -14.32 7.33 -5.59
N LEU A 104 -14.17 6.62 -4.48
CA LEU A 104 -12.91 6.50 -3.76
C LEU A 104 -11.83 5.79 -4.59
N VAL A 105 -12.18 4.71 -5.31
CA VAL A 105 -11.27 4.01 -6.22
C VAL A 105 -10.78 4.94 -7.31
N LEU A 106 -11.68 5.70 -7.96
CA LEU A 106 -11.31 6.65 -9.02
C LEU A 106 -10.42 7.79 -8.50
N GLU A 107 -10.62 8.22 -7.26
CA GLU A 107 -9.79 9.25 -6.64
C GLU A 107 -8.33 8.78 -6.47
N VAL A 108 -8.11 7.49 -6.17
CA VAL A 108 -6.78 6.89 -6.03
C VAL A 108 -6.26 6.21 -7.32
N THR A 109 -7.01 6.26 -8.42
CA THR A 109 -6.60 5.81 -9.75
C THR A 109 -5.91 6.94 -10.49
N ARG A 110 -4.80 6.62 -11.18
CA ARG A 110 -4.08 7.60 -12.00
C ARG A 110 -4.82 7.85 -13.31
N GLY A 111 -4.98 9.12 -13.68
CA GLY A 111 -5.58 9.51 -14.97
C GLY A 111 -4.68 9.12 -16.16
N GLU A 112 -5.29 8.91 -17.34
CA GLU A 112 -4.57 8.47 -18.56
C GLU A 112 -3.44 9.42 -18.99
N ASN A 113 -3.61 10.72 -18.79
CA ASN A 113 -2.63 11.76 -19.15
C ASN A 113 -1.87 12.30 -17.93
N GLU A 114 -2.02 11.69 -16.77
CA GLU A 114 -1.42 12.14 -15.53
C GLU A 114 -0.10 11.40 -15.28
N THR A 115 0.99 12.13 -15.07
CA THR A 115 2.24 11.53 -14.63
C THR A 115 2.12 11.01 -13.21
N LYS A 116 2.97 10.08 -12.81
CA LYS A 116 2.96 9.53 -11.43
C LYS A 116 3.16 10.63 -10.38
N LYS A 117 3.97 11.62 -10.67
CA LYS A 117 4.22 12.75 -9.76
C LYS A 117 2.98 13.64 -9.61
N GLU A 118 2.33 14.00 -10.70
CA GLU A 118 1.09 14.78 -10.70
C GLU A 118 -0.02 14.05 -9.95
N PHE A 119 -0.15 12.74 -10.17
CA PHE A 119 -1.08 11.88 -9.46
C PHE A 119 -0.86 11.90 -7.95
N LEU A 120 0.37 11.65 -7.48
CA LEU A 120 0.69 11.65 -6.06
C LEU A 120 0.52 13.04 -5.43
N GLN A 121 0.91 14.10 -6.16
CA GLN A 121 0.70 15.49 -5.73
C GLN A 121 -0.79 15.82 -5.63
N ARG A 122 -1.61 15.36 -6.58
CA ARG A 122 -3.06 15.57 -6.54
C ARG A 122 -3.70 14.95 -5.29
N ILE A 123 -3.30 13.72 -4.93
CA ILE A 123 -3.82 13.08 -3.73
C ILE A 123 -3.34 13.83 -2.47
N LEU A 124 -2.07 14.22 -2.41
CA LEU A 124 -1.52 14.98 -1.28
C LEU A 124 -2.28 16.30 -1.07
N ASP A 125 -2.51 17.07 -2.13
CA ASP A 125 -3.08 18.42 -2.05
C ASP A 125 -4.60 18.42 -1.91
N LYS A 126 -5.30 17.49 -2.57
CA LYS A 126 -6.75 17.53 -2.78
C LYS A 126 -7.47 16.24 -2.42
N GLY A 127 -6.74 15.16 -2.14
CA GLY A 127 -7.33 13.88 -1.79
C GLY A 127 -8.13 13.98 -0.51
N CYS A 128 -9.32 13.34 -0.49
CA CYS A 128 -10.09 13.21 0.74
C CYS A 128 -9.33 12.35 1.76
N GLN A 129 -9.72 12.42 3.02
CA GLN A 129 -9.03 11.68 4.09
C GLN A 129 -8.96 10.17 3.78
N LYS A 130 -10.05 9.55 3.32
CA LYS A 130 -10.07 8.13 2.96
C LYS A 130 -9.11 7.80 1.81
N ALA A 131 -8.99 8.67 0.81
CA ALA A 131 -8.04 8.48 -0.30
C ALA A 131 -6.60 8.56 0.17
N LYS A 132 -6.26 9.48 1.06
CA LYS A 132 -4.92 9.59 1.67
C LYS A 132 -4.59 8.35 2.50
N ILE A 133 -5.53 7.89 3.35
CA ILE A 133 -5.36 6.68 4.17
C ILE A 133 -5.14 5.45 3.26
N LEU A 134 -6.00 5.26 2.26
CA LEU A 134 -5.88 4.14 1.31
C LEU A 134 -4.53 4.18 0.59
N LYS A 135 -4.10 5.36 0.13
CA LYS A 135 -2.82 5.50 -0.59
C LYS A 135 -1.60 5.27 0.30
N CYS A 136 -1.68 5.61 1.59
CA CYS A 136 -0.62 5.27 2.55
C CYS A 136 -0.57 3.76 2.82
N ALA A 137 -1.70 3.08 3.01
CA ALA A 137 -1.75 1.63 3.20
C ALA A 137 -1.23 0.86 1.97
N ASP A 138 -1.65 1.26 0.75
CA ASP A 138 -1.10 0.76 -0.52
C ASP A 138 0.42 0.94 -0.57
N ARG A 139 0.93 2.12 -0.20
CA ARG A 139 2.37 2.38 -0.21
C ARG A 139 3.11 1.53 0.80
N ILE A 140 2.58 1.30 2.00
CA ILE A 140 3.18 0.42 3.00
C ILE A 140 3.30 -1.00 2.43
N SER A 141 2.23 -1.57 1.86
CA SER A 141 2.27 -2.88 1.20
C SER A 141 3.33 -2.95 0.09
N ASN A 142 3.41 -1.92 -0.73
CA ASN A 142 4.42 -1.83 -1.79
C ASN A 142 5.85 -1.73 -1.23
N MET A 143 6.09 -0.93 -0.20
CA MET A 143 7.39 -0.76 0.44
C MET A 143 7.87 -2.04 1.13
N ILE A 144 6.97 -2.80 1.77
CA ILE A 144 7.28 -4.13 2.32
C ILE A 144 7.77 -5.05 1.20
N SER A 145 7.07 -5.07 0.07
CA SER A 145 7.39 -5.92 -1.08
C SER A 145 8.68 -5.53 -1.79
N LEU A 146 9.19 -4.29 -1.65
CA LEU A 146 10.47 -3.87 -2.22
C LEU A 146 11.67 -4.69 -1.72
N GLY A 147 11.55 -5.39 -0.60
CA GLY A 147 12.58 -6.32 -0.13
C GLY A 147 12.89 -7.47 -1.07
N TYR A 148 12.03 -7.73 -2.06
CA TYR A 148 12.21 -8.76 -3.08
C TYR A 148 12.68 -8.21 -4.44
N VAL A 149 12.80 -6.88 -4.57
CA VAL A 149 13.28 -6.21 -5.78
C VAL A 149 14.80 -6.13 -5.74
N THR A 150 15.45 -6.46 -6.87
CA THR A 150 16.91 -6.44 -7.00
C THR A 150 17.45 -5.22 -7.77
N ASP A 151 16.58 -4.42 -8.42
CA ASP A 151 16.97 -3.20 -9.12
C ASP A 151 17.16 -2.04 -8.11
N PRO A 152 18.41 -1.61 -7.84
CA PRO A 152 18.69 -0.56 -6.86
C PRO A 152 18.10 0.79 -7.26
N HIS A 153 18.09 1.11 -8.56
CA HIS A 153 17.54 2.38 -9.05
C HIS A 153 16.01 2.44 -8.89
N PHE A 154 15.34 1.30 -9.04
CA PHE A 154 13.91 1.21 -8.78
C PHE A 154 13.61 1.42 -7.29
N ILE A 155 14.36 0.76 -6.41
CA ILE A 155 14.19 0.87 -4.96
C ILE A 155 14.43 2.31 -4.50
N GLU A 156 15.53 2.95 -4.93
CA GLU A 156 15.88 4.32 -4.54
C GLU A 156 14.80 5.32 -4.99
N ARG A 157 14.42 5.29 -6.28
CA ARG A 157 13.34 6.12 -6.80
C ARG A 157 12.03 5.93 -6.04
N TYR A 158 11.71 4.70 -5.63
CA TYR A 158 10.51 4.40 -4.89
C TYR A 158 10.56 4.93 -3.45
N CYS A 159 11.74 4.89 -2.82
CA CYS A 159 11.99 5.53 -1.53
C CYS A 159 11.84 7.04 -1.62
N ASP A 160 12.43 7.67 -2.65
CA ASP A 160 12.35 9.13 -2.85
C ASP A 160 10.91 9.59 -3.07
N GLU A 161 10.13 8.87 -3.91
CA GLU A 161 8.71 9.15 -4.10
C GLU A 161 7.92 9.02 -2.78
N THR A 162 8.25 8.01 -1.97
CA THR A 162 7.60 7.79 -0.68
C THR A 162 7.93 8.92 0.29
N GLU A 163 9.19 9.33 0.36
CA GLU A 163 9.64 10.41 1.22
C GLU A 163 9.00 11.74 0.84
N PHE A 164 8.92 12.04 -0.46
CA PHE A 164 8.44 13.33 -0.95
C PHE A 164 6.92 13.48 -0.87
N PHE A 165 6.15 12.45 -1.22
CA PHE A 165 4.69 12.55 -1.35
C PHE A 165 3.93 11.85 -0.20
N LEU A 166 4.39 10.67 0.23
CA LEU A 166 3.63 9.85 1.15
C LEU A 166 3.91 10.18 2.62
N LEU A 167 5.15 10.56 2.98
CA LEU A 167 5.44 10.97 4.34
C LEU A 167 4.64 12.22 4.77
N PRO A 168 4.57 13.30 3.97
CA PRO A 168 3.70 14.44 4.32
C PRO A 168 2.23 14.03 4.45
N MET A 169 1.75 13.16 3.55
CA MET A 169 0.39 12.65 3.58
C MET A 169 0.12 11.82 4.85
N ALA A 170 1.02 10.89 5.18
CA ALA A 170 0.90 10.07 6.37
C ALA A 170 0.99 10.89 7.66
N LEU A 171 1.86 11.90 7.71
CA LEU A 171 1.98 12.80 8.87
C LEU A 171 0.68 13.56 9.15
N GLU A 172 -0.07 13.90 8.09
CA GLU A 172 -1.36 14.58 8.21
C GLU A 172 -2.46 13.66 8.77
N ILE A 173 -2.43 12.36 8.42
CA ILE A 173 -3.55 11.45 8.68
C ILE A 173 -3.30 10.45 9.82
N ASP A 174 -2.08 9.92 9.95
CA ASP A 174 -1.75 8.85 10.90
C ASP A 174 -0.24 8.80 11.21
N PHE A 175 0.09 9.15 12.44
CA PHE A 175 1.48 9.18 12.89
C PHE A 175 2.15 7.80 12.92
N ASN A 176 1.39 6.71 13.12
CA ASN A 176 1.95 5.36 13.11
C ASN A 176 2.28 4.91 11.67
N MET A 177 1.40 5.20 10.70
CA MET A 177 1.71 5.00 9.27
C MET A 177 2.92 5.82 8.82
N TYR A 178 3.04 7.06 9.29
CA TYR A 178 4.22 7.90 9.04
C TYR A 178 5.50 7.24 9.56
N HIS A 179 5.50 6.73 10.81
CA HIS A 179 6.64 6.03 11.38
C HIS A 179 6.99 4.74 10.65
N GLU A 180 5.99 3.95 10.26
CA GLU A 180 6.24 2.72 9.49
C GLU A 180 6.87 3.04 8.14
N LEU A 181 6.36 4.05 7.42
CA LEU A 181 6.94 4.48 6.14
C LEU A 181 8.39 4.96 6.28
N ILE A 182 8.73 5.75 7.33
CA ILE A 182 10.12 6.13 7.62
C ILE A 182 10.99 4.90 7.83
N ASN A 183 10.56 3.96 8.66
CA ASN A 183 11.32 2.75 8.96
C ASN A 183 11.54 1.89 7.70
N LEU A 184 10.53 1.80 6.84
CA LEU A 184 10.62 1.10 5.56
C LEU A 184 11.62 1.79 4.62
N ILE A 185 11.58 3.11 4.48
CA ILE A 185 12.56 3.88 3.68
C ILE A 185 13.98 3.65 4.20
N MET A 186 14.20 3.84 5.50
CA MET A 186 15.51 3.64 6.12
C MET A 186 16.04 2.23 5.92
N THR A 187 15.18 1.23 6.08
CA THR A 187 15.54 -0.19 5.90
C THR A 187 15.91 -0.48 4.44
N ARG A 188 15.18 0.08 3.45
CA ARG A 188 15.47 -0.13 2.04
C ARG A 188 16.74 0.58 1.59
N ARG A 189 16.99 1.81 2.06
CA ARG A 189 18.26 2.52 1.79
C ARG A 189 19.45 1.81 2.40
N ARG A 190 19.36 1.35 3.66
CA ARG A 190 20.44 0.53 4.27
C ARG A 190 20.70 -0.74 3.46
N TYR A 191 19.67 -1.40 3.00
CA TYR A 191 19.80 -2.58 2.14
C TYR A 191 20.59 -2.29 0.85
N LEU A 192 20.39 -1.09 0.25
CA LEU A 192 21.17 -0.65 -0.91
C LEU A 192 22.64 -0.35 -0.54
N GLU A 193 22.88 0.32 0.60
CA GLU A 193 24.24 0.63 1.09
C GLU A 193 25.05 -0.64 1.38
N ASP A 194 24.43 -1.67 1.94
CA ASP A 194 25.05 -2.95 2.25
C ASP A 194 25.28 -3.85 1.02
N GLY A 195 25.01 -3.36 -0.19
CA GLY A 195 25.21 -4.07 -1.47
C GLY A 195 24.18 -5.14 -1.79
N GLY A 196 23.03 -5.13 -1.09
CA GLY A 196 21.91 -6.04 -1.30
C GLY A 196 22.22 -7.49 -0.89
N TYR A 197 21.30 -8.12 -0.16
CA TYR A 197 21.47 -9.48 0.40
C TYR A 197 21.68 -10.59 -0.65
N PHE A 198 21.44 -10.32 -1.94
CA PHE A 198 21.54 -11.30 -3.02
C PHE A 198 22.91 -11.30 -3.73
N ASP A 199 23.70 -10.25 -3.64
CA ASP A 199 25.00 -10.18 -4.31
C ASP A 199 26.08 -11.05 -3.61
N ASN A 200 25.93 -11.30 -2.31
CA ASN A 200 26.87 -12.09 -1.53
C ASN A 200 26.69 -13.61 -1.71
N ARG A 201 25.52 -14.12 -2.12
CA ARG A 201 25.30 -15.57 -2.32
C ARG A 201 25.95 -16.13 -3.60
N HIS A 202 26.23 -15.29 -4.59
CA HIS A 202 26.91 -15.69 -5.81
C HIS A 202 28.45 -15.59 -5.71
N LYS A 203 28.98 -14.82 -4.75
CA LYS A 203 30.44 -14.68 -4.56
C LYS A 203 31.06 -15.84 -3.76
N GLU A 204 30.28 -16.49 -2.89
CA GLU A 204 30.78 -17.65 -2.11
C GLU A 204 30.82 -18.97 -2.93
N SER A 205 30.01 -19.09 -4.00
CA SER A 205 30.01 -20.32 -4.82
C SER A 205 31.19 -20.44 -5.79
N ASP A 206 31.91 -19.34 -6.09
CA ASP A 206 33.07 -19.35 -6.99
C ASP A 206 34.42 -19.48 -6.24
N SER A 207 34.43 -19.34 -4.90
CA SER A 207 35.65 -19.49 -4.09
C SER A 207 35.98 -20.97 -3.77
N ASP A 208 35.00 -21.88 -3.89
CA ASP A 208 35.19 -23.31 -3.59
C ASP A 208 35.54 -24.17 -4.82
N LYS A 209 35.85 -23.53 -5.97
CA LYS A 209 36.28 -24.20 -7.20
C LYS A 209 37.74 -23.85 -7.59
N LYS A 210 38.65 -23.89 -6.62
CA LYS A 210 40.09 -23.93 -6.93
C LYS A 210 40.77 -25.04 -6.16
#